data_1ac72c8bbd63616d83c4a0e563bfa8fb
#
_entry.id   1ac72c8bbd63616d83c4a0e563bfa8fb
#
_cell.length_a   1.000
_cell.length_b   1.000
_cell.length_c   1.000
_cell.angle_alpha   90.00
_cell.angle_beta   90.00
_cell.angle_gamma   90.00
#
_symmetry.space_group_name_H-M   'P 1'
#
loop_
_entity.id
_entity.type
_entity.pdbx_description
1 polymer ?
#
loop_
_entity_poly.entity_id
_entity_poly.type
_entity_poly.pdbx_seq_one_letter_code
_entity_poly.pdbx_strand_id
1 'polypeptide(L)'
;MWRPGRTIQAAPGPFSVRKASEVSDLAAASRVIADAHGTAADLVERVFGLAEWRAGSIECWLAIDGDDAASVAWLTFGEGLVGVWEMMTSPRHRRRGAARAALSGGLAASRGRAPGGAFLWASPMGAPLYGALGFQTVEPVVPYVRGGTLEELALIGASPA
;
A
#
# COMPACT_ATOMS: atom_id res chain seq x y z
N MET A 1 -1.43 12.23 4.66
CA MET A 1 0.01 12.62 4.70
C MET A 1 0.52 12.92 3.30
N TRP A 2 1.45 13.82 3.17
CA TRP A 2 2.06 14.28 1.92
C TRP A 2 3.59 14.16 1.99
N ARG A 3 4.21 13.88 0.84
CA ARG A 3 5.66 13.87 0.68
C ARG A 3 6.04 14.55 -0.64
N PRO A 4 6.89 15.61 -0.62
CA PRO A 4 7.37 16.24 -1.86
C PRO A 4 8.21 15.27 -2.68
N GLY A 5 8.29 15.52 -3.99
CA GLY A 5 8.98 14.69 -4.99
C GLY A 5 10.52 14.59 -4.84
N ARG A 6 10.98 14.35 -3.61
CA ARG A 6 12.40 14.11 -3.33
C ARG A 6 12.76 12.64 -3.60
N THR A 7 14.02 12.39 -3.90
CA THR A 7 14.53 11.03 -4.13
C THR A 7 14.26 10.13 -2.93
N ILE A 8 13.53 9.04 -3.14
CA ILE A 8 13.55 7.87 -2.27
C ILE A 8 14.54 6.88 -2.87
N GLN A 9 15.42 6.35 -2.04
CA GLN A 9 16.18 5.15 -2.38
C GLN A 9 15.41 3.94 -1.87
N ALA A 10 15.44 2.86 -2.66
CA ALA A 10 14.92 1.59 -2.18
C ALA A 10 15.66 1.22 -0.88
N ALA A 11 14.91 0.83 0.14
CA ALA A 11 15.50 0.49 1.43
C ALA A 11 16.31 -0.82 1.29
N PRO A 12 17.59 -0.85 1.68
CA PRO A 12 18.29 -2.11 1.78
C PRO A 12 17.65 -2.99 2.86
N GLY A 13 17.59 -4.28 2.63
CA GLY A 13 16.98 -5.21 3.58
C GLY A 13 16.89 -6.62 3.04
N PRO A 14 16.34 -7.56 3.82
CA PRO A 14 16.26 -8.97 3.43
C PRO A 14 15.18 -9.25 2.37
N PHE A 15 14.35 -8.27 2.03
CA PHE A 15 13.26 -8.44 1.08
C PHE A 15 13.68 -8.02 -0.32
N SER A 16 13.43 -8.87 -1.31
CA SER A 16 13.43 -8.45 -2.70
C SER A 16 12.15 -7.68 -3.01
N VAL A 17 12.24 -6.70 -3.92
CA VAL A 17 11.08 -5.87 -4.27
C VAL A 17 10.85 -5.93 -5.77
N ARG A 18 9.60 -6.18 -6.16
CA ARG A 18 9.20 -6.20 -7.56
C ARG A 18 7.80 -5.65 -7.77
N LYS A 19 7.56 -5.15 -8.96
CA LYS A 19 6.21 -4.81 -9.42
C LYS A 19 5.50 -6.10 -9.86
N ALA A 20 4.23 -6.24 -9.51
CA ALA A 20 3.38 -7.30 -10.01
C ALA A 20 3.27 -7.20 -11.53
N SER A 21 3.53 -8.29 -12.23
CA SER A 21 3.49 -8.40 -13.68
C SER A 21 2.53 -9.48 -14.16
N GLU A 22 2.15 -10.40 -13.29
CA GLU A 22 1.30 -11.54 -13.59
C GLU A 22 0.10 -11.64 -12.65
N VAL A 23 -0.94 -12.36 -13.05
CA VAL A 23 -2.13 -12.61 -12.23
C VAL A 23 -1.78 -13.34 -10.93
N SER A 24 -0.78 -14.22 -10.97
CA SER A 24 -0.25 -14.91 -9.79
C SER A 24 0.32 -13.94 -8.74
N ASP A 25 0.89 -12.80 -9.17
CA ASP A 25 1.37 -11.75 -8.27
C ASP A 25 0.22 -11.07 -7.56
N LEU A 26 -0.89 -10.82 -8.28
CA LEU A 26 -2.09 -10.24 -7.68
C LEU A 26 -2.74 -11.20 -6.69
N ALA A 27 -2.78 -12.50 -6.99
CA ALA A 27 -3.24 -13.50 -6.06
C ALA A 27 -2.36 -13.54 -4.78
N ALA A 28 -1.04 -13.35 -4.93
CA ALA A 28 -0.14 -13.22 -3.79
C ALA A 28 -0.41 -11.93 -2.97
N ALA A 29 -0.66 -10.81 -3.66
CA ALA A 29 -1.04 -9.55 -3.03
C ALA A 29 -2.36 -9.68 -2.26
N SER A 30 -3.37 -10.32 -2.87
CA SER A 30 -4.68 -10.57 -2.24
C SER A 30 -4.56 -11.40 -0.97
N ARG A 31 -3.68 -12.42 -0.96
CA ARG A 31 -3.39 -13.18 0.27
C ARG A 31 -2.77 -12.33 1.37
N VAL A 32 -1.82 -11.44 1.04
CA VAL A 32 -1.22 -10.53 2.02
C VAL A 32 -2.27 -9.60 2.63
N ILE A 33 -3.17 -9.06 1.81
CA ILE A 33 -4.25 -8.17 2.25
C ILE A 33 -5.25 -8.94 3.12
N ALA A 34 -5.66 -10.12 2.67
CA ALA A 34 -6.57 -11.01 3.39
C ALA A 34 -6.03 -11.40 4.77
N ASP A 35 -4.76 -11.81 4.83
CA ASP A 35 -4.06 -12.13 6.09
C ASP A 35 -4.02 -10.91 7.04
N ALA A 36 -3.79 -9.72 6.50
CA ALA A 36 -3.68 -8.50 7.29
C ALA A 36 -5.01 -8.06 7.89
N HIS A 37 -6.11 -8.27 7.17
CA HIS A 37 -7.48 -7.93 7.57
C HIS A 37 -8.21 -9.09 8.29
N GLY A 38 -7.71 -10.31 8.24
CA GLY A 38 -8.41 -11.49 8.75
C GLY A 38 -9.64 -11.86 7.92
N THR A 39 -9.58 -11.65 6.60
CA THR A 39 -10.68 -11.91 5.67
C THR A 39 -10.30 -12.95 4.62
N ALA A 40 -11.23 -13.35 3.75
CA ALA A 40 -10.97 -14.30 2.69
C ALA A 40 -10.34 -13.63 1.46
N ALA A 41 -9.36 -14.30 0.82
CA ALA A 41 -8.63 -13.75 -0.31
C ALA A 41 -9.51 -13.50 -1.54
N ASP A 42 -10.53 -14.35 -1.78
CA ASP A 42 -11.48 -14.19 -2.88
C ASP A 42 -12.34 -12.92 -2.74
N LEU A 43 -12.62 -12.49 -1.51
CA LEU A 43 -13.28 -11.21 -1.27
C LEU A 43 -12.38 -10.05 -1.68
N VAL A 44 -11.09 -10.12 -1.34
CA VAL A 44 -10.09 -9.10 -1.74
C VAL A 44 -9.98 -9.01 -3.25
N GLU A 45 -9.90 -10.15 -3.95
CA GLU A 45 -9.81 -10.21 -5.41
C GLU A 45 -11.02 -9.57 -6.12
N ARG A 46 -12.21 -9.66 -5.51
CA ARG A 46 -13.43 -9.03 -6.03
C ARG A 46 -13.47 -7.52 -5.83
N VAL A 47 -12.83 -7.03 -4.80
CA VAL A 47 -12.83 -5.59 -4.43
C VAL A 47 -11.71 -4.85 -5.15
N PHE A 48 -10.53 -5.44 -5.25
CA PHE A 48 -9.37 -4.80 -5.88
C PHE A 48 -9.33 -5.10 -7.38
N GLY A 49 -9.65 -4.08 -8.17
CA GLY A 49 -9.90 -4.16 -9.60
C GLY A 49 -8.76 -4.71 -10.44
N LEU A 50 -8.88 -5.98 -10.83
CA LEU A 50 -8.02 -6.58 -11.85
C LEU A 50 -8.06 -5.79 -13.18
N ALA A 51 -9.17 -5.14 -13.48
CA ALA A 51 -9.35 -4.34 -14.68
C ALA A 51 -8.45 -3.09 -14.67
N GLU A 52 -8.41 -2.35 -13.56
CA GLU A 52 -7.60 -1.15 -13.40
C GLU A 52 -6.10 -1.47 -13.42
N TRP A 53 -5.72 -2.62 -12.83
CA TRP A 53 -4.34 -3.08 -12.90
C TRP A 53 -3.95 -3.46 -14.33
N ARG A 54 -4.78 -4.20 -15.07
CA ARG A 54 -4.55 -4.54 -16.48
C ARG A 54 -4.49 -3.32 -17.39
N ALA A 55 -5.27 -2.31 -17.08
CA ALA A 55 -5.24 -1.02 -17.77
C ALA A 55 -4.00 -0.17 -17.44
N GLY A 56 -3.18 -0.59 -16.46
CA GLY A 56 -1.99 0.14 -16.03
C GLY A 56 -2.27 1.40 -15.20
N SER A 57 -3.52 1.59 -14.76
CA SER A 57 -3.93 2.72 -13.91
C SER A 57 -3.45 2.56 -12.47
N ILE A 58 -3.23 1.31 -12.05
CA ILE A 58 -2.76 0.95 -10.71
C ILE A 58 -1.55 0.04 -10.85
N GLU A 59 -0.52 0.29 -10.05
CA GLU A 59 0.63 -0.61 -9.89
C GLU A 59 0.59 -1.27 -8.51
N CYS A 60 0.82 -2.57 -8.49
CA CYS A 60 0.99 -3.33 -7.25
C CYS A 60 2.48 -3.65 -7.06
N TRP A 61 3.05 -3.27 -5.92
CA TRP A 61 4.43 -3.51 -5.54
C TRP A 61 4.51 -4.46 -4.37
N LEU A 62 5.34 -5.49 -4.50
CA LEU A 62 5.49 -6.57 -3.54
C LEU A 62 6.86 -6.56 -2.90
N ALA A 63 6.93 -6.73 -1.59
CA ALA A 63 8.14 -7.16 -0.89
C ALA A 63 8.06 -8.67 -0.69
N ILE A 64 9.10 -9.39 -1.10
CA ILE A 64 9.17 -10.85 -1.14
C ILE A 64 10.22 -11.34 -0.15
N ASP A 65 9.87 -12.34 0.66
CA ASP A 65 10.73 -13.06 1.59
C ASP A 65 10.84 -14.53 1.11
N GLY A 66 11.93 -14.87 0.44
CA GLY A 66 12.03 -16.14 -0.30
C GLY A 66 10.98 -16.22 -1.42
N ASP A 67 10.05 -17.15 -1.32
CA ASP A 67 8.94 -17.33 -2.27
C ASP A 67 7.63 -16.65 -1.80
N ASP A 68 7.60 -16.11 -0.58
CA ASP A 68 6.41 -15.55 0.03
C ASP A 68 6.29 -14.04 -0.18
N ALA A 69 5.12 -13.57 -0.59
CA ALA A 69 4.77 -12.16 -0.52
C ALA A 69 4.58 -11.75 0.94
N ALA A 70 5.42 -10.82 1.40
CA ALA A 70 5.46 -10.35 2.77
C ALA A 70 4.66 -9.06 2.99
N SER A 71 4.68 -8.17 1.99
CA SER A 71 4.00 -6.87 2.04
C SER A 71 3.63 -6.41 0.64
N VAL A 72 2.60 -5.59 0.56
CA VAL A 72 2.07 -5.01 -0.67
C VAL A 72 1.89 -3.51 -0.54
N ALA A 73 2.10 -2.78 -1.64
CA ALA A 73 1.78 -1.37 -1.81
C ALA A 73 1.10 -1.17 -3.17
N TRP A 74 -0.07 -0.54 -3.18
CA TRP A 74 -0.76 -0.16 -4.41
C TRP A 74 -0.53 1.31 -4.70
N LEU A 75 -0.15 1.62 -5.94
CA LEU A 75 0.17 2.96 -6.39
C LEU A 75 -0.72 3.36 -7.56
N THR A 76 -1.34 4.53 -7.46
CA THR A 76 -2.06 5.19 -8.55
C THR A 76 -1.30 6.43 -9.00
N PHE A 77 -1.49 6.85 -10.25
CA PHE A 77 -0.77 7.97 -10.84
C PHE A 77 -1.74 8.96 -11.49
N GLY A 78 -1.54 10.23 -11.23
CA GLY A 78 -2.30 11.31 -11.85
C GLY A 78 -1.68 12.67 -11.52
N GLU A 79 -1.77 13.62 -12.43
CA GLU A 79 -1.33 15.02 -12.26
C GLU A 79 0.11 15.17 -11.72
N GLY A 80 1.00 14.26 -12.10
CA GLY A 80 2.39 14.25 -11.61
C GLY A 80 2.54 13.83 -10.14
N LEU A 81 1.52 13.21 -9.56
CA LEU A 81 1.48 12.71 -8.19
C LEU A 81 1.34 11.19 -8.16
N VAL A 82 1.74 10.57 -7.05
CA VAL A 82 1.42 9.18 -6.74
C VAL A 82 0.58 9.08 -5.48
N GLY A 83 -0.57 8.42 -5.59
CA GLY A 83 -1.37 7.99 -4.45
C GLY A 83 -0.90 6.62 -3.96
N VAL A 84 -0.76 6.44 -2.65
CA VAL A 84 -0.39 5.17 -2.02
C VAL A 84 -1.61 4.62 -1.30
N TRP A 85 -1.99 3.39 -1.66
CA TRP A 85 -3.18 2.72 -1.16
C TRP A 85 -2.82 1.31 -0.68
N GLU A 86 -3.69 0.71 0.13
CA GLU A 86 -3.60 -0.69 0.56
C GLU A 86 -2.17 -1.14 0.91
N MET A 87 -1.54 -0.35 1.80
CA MET A 87 -0.24 -0.69 2.35
C MET A 87 -0.42 -1.76 3.43
N MET A 88 -0.30 -3.03 3.04
CA MET A 88 -0.51 -4.17 3.94
C MET A 88 0.74 -5.02 4.11
N THR A 89 0.87 -5.60 5.30
CA THR A 89 1.94 -6.56 5.62
C THR A 89 1.33 -7.75 6.34
N SER A 90 1.59 -8.94 5.82
CA SER A 90 1.17 -10.18 6.48
C SER A 90 1.66 -10.21 7.94
N PRO A 91 0.84 -10.61 8.92
CA PRO A 91 1.18 -10.58 10.35
C PRO A 91 2.54 -11.19 10.68
N ARG A 92 2.90 -12.30 10.04
CA ARG A 92 4.17 -13.01 10.23
C ARG A 92 5.42 -12.23 9.77
N HIS A 93 5.25 -11.19 8.92
CA HIS A 93 6.33 -10.38 8.37
C HIS A 93 6.36 -8.95 8.95
N ARG A 94 5.48 -8.63 9.90
CA ARG A 94 5.45 -7.31 10.55
C ARG A 94 6.75 -7.03 11.31
N ARG A 95 7.10 -5.74 11.43
CA ARG A 95 8.27 -5.24 12.17
C ARG A 95 9.63 -5.71 11.63
N ARG A 96 9.66 -6.31 10.44
CA ARG A 96 10.88 -6.78 9.77
C ARG A 96 11.32 -5.87 8.60
N GLY A 97 10.58 -4.78 8.32
CA GLY A 97 10.91 -3.84 7.26
C GLY A 97 10.22 -4.11 5.91
N ALA A 98 9.36 -5.13 5.79
CA ALA A 98 8.69 -5.51 4.54
C ALA A 98 7.88 -4.35 3.93
N ALA A 99 7.05 -3.66 4.74
CA ALA A 99 6.29 -2.49 4.31
C ALA A 99 7.19 -1.37 3.78
N ARG A 100 8.30 -1.10 4.49
CA ARG A 100 9.29 -0.11 4.05
C ARG A 100 9.90 -0.48 2.71
N ALA A 101 10.25 -1.75 2.52
CA ALA A 101 10.82 -2.25 1.27
C ALA A 101 9.84 -2.07 0.10
N ALA A 102 8.60 -2.59 0.21
CA ALA A 102 7.58 -2.47 -0.83
C ALA A 102 7.33 -1.02 -1.23
N LEU A 103 7.08 -0.14 -0.25
CA LEU A 103 6.76 1.26 -0.50
C LEU A 103 7.95 2.04 -1.06
N SER A 104 9.15 1.91 -0.48
CA SER A 104 10.32 2.62 -0.97
C SER A 104 10.72 2.18 -2.38
N GLY A 105 10.60 0.89 -2.69
CA GLY A 105 10.84 0.35 -4.03
C GLY A 105 9.87 0.89 -5.07
N GLY A 106 8.57 0.86 -4.76
CA GLY A 106 7.53 1.42 -5.63
C GLY A 106 7.70 2.92 -5.87
N LEU A 107 7.95 3.69 -4.82
CA LEU A 107 8.16 5.14 -4.95
C LEU A 107 9.46 5.48 -5.69
N ALA A 108 10.53 4.71 -5.51
CA ALA A 108 11.78 4.90 -6.25
C ALA A 108 11.58 4.68 -7.75
N ALA A 109 10.87 3.62 -8.13
CA ALA A 109 10.56 3.31 -9.52
C ALA A 109 9.58 4.32 -10.15
N SER A 110 8.71 4.95 -9.36
CA SER A 110 7.70 5.90 -9.82
C SER A 110 8.22 7.32 -10.02
N ARG A 111 9.48 7.58 -9.71
CA ARG A 111 10.08 8.93 -9.65
C ARG A 111 9.89 9.77 -10.91
N GLY A 112 10.07 9.16 -12.09
CA GLY A 112 9.91 9.85 -13.37
C GLY A 112 8.46 10.19 -13.71
N ARG A 113 7.50 9.47 -13.14
CA ARG A 113 6.05 9.64 -13.39
C ARG A 113 5.37 10.56 -12.39
N ALA A 114 5.95 10.74 -11.21
CA ALA A 114 5.35 11.53 -10.12
C ALA A 114 6.36 12.53 -9.53
N PRO A 115 6.84 13.50 -10.34
CA PRO A 115 7.79 14.51 -9.87
C PRO A 115 7.22 15.41 -8.78
N GLY A 116 5.91 15.58 -8.72
CA GLY A 116 5.21 16.37 -7.71
C GLY A 116 5.27 15.77 -6.32
N GLY A 117 5.27 14.46 -6.19
CA GLY A 117 5.37 13.78 -4.89
C GLY A 117 4.36 12.68 -4.67
N ALA A 118 4.20 12.28 -3.40
CA ALA A 118 3.30 11.21 -2.98
C ALA A 118 2.34 11.64 -1.88
N PHE A 119 1.13 11.08 -1.88
CA PHE A 119 0.15 11.27 -0.82
C PHE A 119 -0.45 9.94 -0.38
N LEU A 120 -0.94 9.90 0.84
CA LEU A 120 -1.63 8.74 1.42
C LEU A 120 -2.50 9.15 2.62
N TRP A 121 -3.39 8.24 2.99
CA TRP A 121 -4.08 8.28 4.27
C TRP A 121 -3.39 7.30 5.23
N ALA A 122 -2.94 7.81 6.35
CA ALA A 122 -2.21 7.01 7.33
C ALA A 122 -3.14 6.55 8.44
N SER A 123 -3.17 5.23 8.68
CA SER A 123 -3.67 4.74 9.96
C SER A 123 -2.71 5.10 11.09
N PRO A 124 -3.17 5.15 12.36
CA PRO A 124 -2.27 5.38 13.50
C PRO A 124 -1.09 4.39 13.54
N MET A 125 -1.31 3.14 13.17
CA MET A 125 -0.27 2.11 13.11
C MET A 125 0.74 2.35 11.99
N GLY A 126 0.31 2.89 10.84
CA GLY A 126 1.17 3.13 9.67
C GLY A 126 1.92 4.46 9.73
N ALA A 127 1.41 5.46 10.46
CA ALA A 127 1.97 6.81 10.50
C ALA A 127 3.48 6.87 10.82
N PRO A 128 4.03 6.09 11.76
CA PRO A 128 5.48 6.09 12.03
C PRO A 128 6.32 5.64 10.83
N LEU A 129 5.85 4.64 10.05
CA LEU A 129 6.53 4.21 8.84
C LEU A 129 6.59 5.32 7.81
N TYR A 130 5.47 5.99 7.57
CA TYR A 130 5.38 7.05 6.56
C TYR A 130 6.21 8.27 6.97
N GLY A 131 6.19 8.66 8.25
CA GLY A 131 7.07 9.71 8.78
C GLY A 131 8.56 9.40 8.57
N ALA A 132 8.98 8.14 8.82
CA ALA A 132 10.36 7.70 8.58
C ALA A 132 10.73 7.67 7.08
N LEU A 133 9.76 7.65 6.17
CA LEU A 133 9.93 7.78 4.72
C LEU A 133 9.80 9.22 4.22
N GLY A 134 9.66 10.20 5.14
CA GLY A 134 9.62 11.62 4.83
C GLY A 134 8.23 12.15 4.45
N PHE A 135 7.16 11.41 4.74
CA PHE A 135 5.80 11.93 4.65
C PHE A 135 5.51 12.85 5.84
N GLN A 136 4.85 13.96 5.57
CA GLN A 136 4.42 14.92 6.55
C GLN A 136 2.90 14.90 6.69
N THR A 137 2.38 15.06 7.90
CA THR A 137 0.95 15.23 8.11
C THR A 137 0.54 16.61 7.61
N VAL A 138 -0.45 16.65 6.72
CA VAL A 138 -1.01 17.92 6.21
C VAL A 138 -2.24 18.26 7.01
N GLU A 139 -3.20 17.33 7.05
CA GLU A 139 -4.44 17.47 7.82
C GLU A 139 -5.02 16.09 8.16
N PRO A 140 -5.88 15.98 9.18
CA PRO A 140 -6.62 14.76 9.43
C PRO A 140 -7.66 14.53 8.33
N VAL A 141 -7.86 13.26 7.94
CA VAL A 141 -8.95 12.85 7.06
C VAL A 141 -10.05 12.25 7.89
N VAL A 142 -11.26 12.77 7.74
CA VAL A 142 -12.45 12.23 8.40
C VAL A 142 -13.27 11.49 7.33
N PRO A 143 -13.31 10.16 7.34
CA PRO A 143 -14.15 9.42 6.42
C PRO A 143 -15.62 9.56 6.82
N TYR A 144 -16.50 9.80 5.84
CA TYR A 144 -17.94 9.78 6.03
C TYR A 144 -18.48 8.55 5.30
N VAL A 145 -19.23 7.72 6.03
CA VAL A 145 -19.88 6.53 5.47
C VAL A 145 -21.37 6.68 5.60
N ARG A 146 -22.10 6.41 4.52
CA ARG A 146 -23.56 6.41 4.50
C ARG A 146 -24.07 4.97 4.54
N GLY A 147 -24.68 4.60 5.65
CA GLY A 147 -25.14 3.22 5.89
C GLY A 147 -23.99 2.31 6.32
N GLY A 148 -24.31 1.13 6.78
CA GLY A 148 -23.34 0.17 7.30
C GLY A 148 -23.34 0.09 8.83
N THR A 149 -22.76 -0.99 9.33
CA THR A 149 -22.57 -1.22 10.76
C THR A 149 -21.20 -0.72 11.22
N LEU A 150 -21.01 -0.54 12.52
CA LEU A 150 -19.70 -0.20 13.09
C LEU A 150 -18.63 -1.26 12.80
N GLU A 151 -19.04 -2.53 12.60
CA GLU A 151 -18.14 -3.62 12.22
C GLU A 151 -17.62 -3.45 10.79
N GLU A 152 -18.49 -3.04 9.85
CA GLU A 152 -18.06 -2.74 8.47
C GLU A 152 -17.12 -1.52 8.41
N LEU A 153 -17.33 -0.53 9.28
CA LEU A 153 -16.44 0.63 9.41
C LEU A 153 -15.06 0.24 9.98
N ALA A 154 -15.00 -0.71 10.90
CA ALA A 154 -13.75 -1.21 11.45
C ALA A 154 -12.90 -1.91 10.37
N LEU A 155 -13.52 -2.57 9.38
CA LEU A 155 -12.84 -3.21 8.25
C LEU A 155 -12.12 -2.22 7.34
N ILE A 156 -12.59 -0.98 7.23
CA ILE A 156 -11.93 0.08 6.44
C ILE A 156 -10.96 0.93 7.26
N GLY A 157 -10.63 0.50 8.49
CA GLY A 157 -9.65 1.19 9.35
C GLY A 157 -10.16 2.51 9.96
N ALA A 158 -11.45 2.78 9.89
CA ALA A 158 -12.08 3.91 10.56
C ALA A 158 -12.28 3.55 12.05
N SER A 159 -11.39 4.03 12.93
CA SER A 159 -11.71 4.03 14.36
C SER A 159 -12.80 5.05 14.61
N PRO A 160 -13.86 4.72 15.36
CA PRO A 160 -14.79 5.73 15.86
C PRO A 160 -14.01 6.73 16.73
N ALA A 161 -14.30 8.00 16.55
CA ALA A 161 -13.74 9.08 17.32
C ALA A 161 -14.20 9.01 18.79
#